data_72143e920e18d913ccfb07dbe71b7ba2
#
_entry.id   72143e920e18d913ccfb07dbe71b7ba2
#
_cell.length_a   1.000
_cell.length_b   1.000
_cell.length_c   1.000
_cell.angle_alpha   90.00
_cell.angle_beta   90.00
_cell.angle_gamma   90.00
#
_symmetry.space_group_name_H-M   'P 1'
#
loop_
_entity.id
_entity.type
_entity.pdbx_description
1 polymer ?
#
loop_
_entity_poly.entity_id
_entity_poly.type
_entity_poly.pdbx_seq_one_letter_code
_entity_poly.pdbx_strand_id
1 'polypeptide(L)'
;MRNWRLRVFAATWLCYAGYYFCRRPFYVAKGKLAADLNFDASTLGTIGAIYLIAYAAGQFIAGSAGTRAGPRVMMLTGMAISVAVNIGFGLSSSSQAFFILMTINGLAQATGWSSNIGTMASWFNRQERGTVMGLWATNFQVGGVVANAMASWLLGDHHWPTVFFAGSAVLSAVWLFVLVNQRNTPADVGLPPVLDADADAHAVAVAAADATAGNKTPDNRNIFIRIGWDRNVILNILIVGMFYFFLKLIRYALWSWSPFFLASNYHLGADTAGYVSILFDAFGVPGVIVTGWVSDRYFQSSRAGVSLMMTLLLLSSCIFLYTAGSVSVGAFAVGIAVAGFSLYGPDALLTGAGAMDIGNRRGAILAAALISGIGSLGPIVQELVIGKLYDAKGGDLSAIFLLLLLSACGAVITMTVGVVRNRLGYSRL
;
A
#
# COMPACT_ATOMS: atom_id res chain seq x y z
N MET A 1 -25.70 -11.42 15.96
CA MET A 1 -24.84 -11.43 14.75
C MET A 1 -24.63 -10.02 14.15
N ARG A 2 -25.67 -9.31 13.67
CA ARG A 2 -25.54 -8.01 12.96
C ARG A 2 -24.77 -6.95 13.75
N ASN A 3 -25.06 -6.72 15.04
CA ASN A 3 -24.39 -5.70 15.85
C ASN A 3 -22.89 -6.01 16.07
N TRP A 4 -22.53 -7.29 16.21
CA TRP A 4 -21.12 -7.68 16.34
C TRP A 4 -20.37 -7.56 15.02
N ARG A 5 -21.00 -7.90 13.89
CA ARG A 5 -20.40 -7.67 12.55
C ARG A 5 -20.06 -6.20 12.32
N LEU A 6 -20.98 -5.26 12.70
CA LEU A 6 -20.71 -3.82 12.60
C LEU A 6 -19.58 -3.36 13.53
N ARG A 7 -19.54 -3.85 14.78
CA ARG A 7 -18.46 -3.54 15.73
C ARG A 7 -17.11 -4.02 15.22
N VAL A 8 -17.02 -5.26 14.75
CA VAL A 8 -15.78 -5.83 14.22
C VAL A 8 -15.36 -5.15 12.94
N PHE A 9 -16.28 -4.84 12.03
CA PHE A 9 -16.01 -4.05 10.83
C PHE A 9 -15.42 -2.68 11.20
N ALA A 10 -16.09 -1.93 12.08
CA ALA A 10 -15.62 -0.62 12.52
C ALA A 10 -14.26 -0.71 13.23
N ALA A 11 -14.06 -1.72 14.08
CA ALA A 11 -12.80 -1.91 14.80
C ALA A 11 -11.64 -2.22 13.85
N THR A 12 -11.83 -3.10 12.87
CA THR A 12 -10.80 -3.43 11.88
C THR A 12 -10.55 -2.28 10.91
N TRP A 13 -11.59 -1.57 10.49
CA TRP A 13 -11.49 -0.39 9.64
C TRP A 13 -10.71 0.73 10.34
N LEU A 14 -11.10 1.08 11.58
CA LEU A 14 -10.41 2.09 12.39
C LEU A 14 -8.99 1.67 12.76
N CYS A 15 -8.73 0.39 13.04
CA CYS A 15 -7.40 -0.13 13.30
C CYS A 15 -6.45 0.20 12.15
N TYR A 16 -6.84 -0.12 10.91
CA TYR A 16 -5.97 0.11 9.76
C TYR A 16 -5.87 1.61 9.39
N ALA A 17 -6.97 2.35 9.45
CA ALA A 17 -6.96 3.81 9.31
C ALA A 17 -6.11 4.49 10.40
N GLY A 18 -6.19 3.98 11.64
CA GLY A 18 -5.42 4.48 12.78
C GLY A 18 -3.91 4.37 12.61
N TYR A 19 -3.41 3.31 12.00
CA TYR A 19 -1.98 3.18 11.73
C TYR A 19 -1.40 4.31 10.87
N TYR A 20 -2.21 4.95 10.02
CA TYR A 20 -1.77 6.09 9.22
C TYR A 20 -1.40 7.31 10.06
N PHE A 21 -2.00 7.49 11.24
CA PHE A 21 -1.66 8.56 12.17
C PHE A 21 -0.27 8.39 12.81
N CYS A 22 0.27 7.16 12.79
CA CYS A 22 1.64 6.87 13.22
C CYS A 22 2.59 6.55 12.04
N ARG A 23 2.15 6.75 10.81
CA ARG A 23 2.95 6.58 9.58
C ARG A 23 3.14 7.89 8.84
N ARG A 24 2.06 8.63 8.59
CA ARG A 24 2.06 9.89 7.81
C ARG A 24 2.87 11.01 8.45
N PRO A 25 2.89 11.21 9.78
CA PRO A 25 3.65 12.30 10.40
C PRO A 25 5.08 12.43 9.92
N PHE A 26 5.83 11.32 9.82
CA PHE A 26 7.20 11.36 9.33
C PHE A 26 7.32 11.96 7.91
N TYR A 27 6.47 11.52 6.99
CA TYR A 27 6.53 11.96 5.59
C TYR A 27 6.11 13.43 5.42
N VAL A 28 5.12 13.89 6.18
CA VAL A 28 4.65 15.27 6.15
C VAL A 28 5.67 16.20 6.84
N ALA A 29 6.29 15.72 7.92
CA ALA A 29 7.28 16.48 8.68
C ALA A 29 8.68 16.50 8.05
N LYS A 30 8.97 15.76 6.96
CA LYS A 30 10.31 15.68 6.34
C LYS A 30 10.98 17.06 6.17
N GLY A 31 10.23 18.07 5.70
CA GLY A 31 10.74 19.42 5.52
C GLY A 31 11.16 20.08 6.83
N LYS A 32 10.37 19.92 7.89
CA LYS A 32 10.70 20.43 9.23
C LYS A 32 11.87 19.67 9.87
N LEU A 33 11.92 18.33 9.70
CA LEU A 33 13.03 17.51 10.18
C LEU A 33 14.34 17.88 9.49
N ALA A 34 14.31 18.18 8.18
CA ALA A 34 15.48 18.70 7.46
C ALA A 34 15.93 20.05 8.03
N ALA A 35 15.01 20.98 8.26
CA ALA A 35 15.32 22.32 8.73
C ALA A 35 15.77 22.35 10.21
N ASP A 36 15.03 21.66 11.10
CA ASP A 36 15.21 21.78 12.55
C ASP A 36 16.30 20.82 13.08
N LEU A 37 16.48 19.64 12.44
CA LEU A 37 17.45 18.62 12.85
C LEU A 37 18.64 18.47 11.90
N ASN A 38 18.69 19.28 10.82
CA ASN A 38 19.72 19.23 9.79
C ASN A 38 19.85 17.82 9.15
N PHE A 39 18.72 17.10 8.97
CA PHE A 39 18.71 15.85 8.25
C PHE A 39 18.74 16.13 6.74
N ASP A 40 19.76 15.60 6.05
CA ASP A 40 19.80 15.64 4.59
C ASP A 40 18.73 14.75 3.97
N ALA A 41 18.43 14.93 2.68
CA ALA A 41 17.40 14.18 2.01
C ALA A 41 17.77 12.69 1.89
N SER A 42 19.07 12.38 1.81
CA SER A 42 19.58 11.01 1.81
C SER A 42 19.27 10.27 3.12
N THR A 43 19.47 10.95 4.26
CA THR A 43 19.09 10.44 5.60
C THR A 43 17.59 10.21 5.68
N LEU A 44 16.76 11.19 5.30
CA LEU A 44 15.30 11.10 5.30
C LEU A 44 14.80 9.97 4.39
N GLY A 45 15.39 9.81 3.22
CA GLY A 45 15.09 8.72 2.30
C GLY A 45 15.48 7.36 2.87
N THR A 46 16.65 7.27 3.51
CA THR A 46 17.11 6.02 4.14
C THR A 46 16.20 5.60 5.31
N ILE A 47 15.77 6.56 6.14
CA ILE A 47 14.78 6.31 7.22
C ILE A 47 13.45 5.79 6.63
N GLY A 48 12.96 6.40 5.53
CA GLY A 48 11.75 5.92 4.84
C GLY A 48 11.92 4.52 4.25
N ALA A 49 13.07 4.24 3.62
CA ALA A 49 13.37 2.93 3.04
C ALA A 49 13.45 1.82 4.12
N ILE A 50 14.09 2.09 5.25
CA ILE A 50 14.17 1.14 6.38
C ILE A 50 12.78 0.76 6.88
N TYR A 51 11.87 1.74 7.00
CA TYR A 51 10.47 1.44 7.34
C TYR A 51 9.84 0.45 6.37
N LEU A 52 10.01 0.66 5.07
CA LEU A 52 9.41 -0.19 4.03
C LEU A 52 10.01 -1.60 4.02
N ILE A 53 11.32 -1.71 4.23
CA ILE A 53 12.02 -2.99 4.36
C ILE A 53 11.53 -3.75 5.60
N ALA A 54 11.48 -3.06 6.74
CA ALA A 54 11.02 -3.64 8.01
C ALA A 54 9.55 -4.05 7.93
N TYR A 55 8.70 -3.24 7.27
CA TYR A 55 7.30 -3.56 7.04
C TYR A 55 7.14 -4.81 6.17
N ALA A 56 7.91 -4.92 5.08
CA ALA A 56 7.88 -6.09 4.21
C ALA A 56 8.34 -7.37 4.96
N ALA A 57 9.44 -7.31 5.69
CA ALA A 57 9.91 -8.42 6.53
C ALA A 57 8.90 -8.78 7.63
N GLY A 58 8.33 -7.75 8.26
CA GLY A 58 7.33 -7.89 9.31
C GLY A 58 6.05 -8.59 8.87
N GLN A 59 5.65 -8.48 7.61
CA GLN A 59 4.49 -9.20 7.08
C GLN A 59 4.67 -10.71 7.09
N PHE A 60 5.86 -11.22 6.80
CA PHE A 60 6.16 -12.66 6.90
C PHE A 60 6.15 -13.12 8.36
N ILE A 61 6.74 -12.33 9.27
CA ILE A 61 6.74 -12.62 10.70
C ILE A 61 5.32 -12.59 11.26
N ALA A 62 4.54 -11.56 10.92
CA ALA A 62 3.16 -11.40 11.37
C ALA A 62 2.25 -12.52 10.83
N GLY A 63 2.45 -12.96 9.59
CA GLY A 63 1.72 -14.09 9.02
C GLY A 63 1.93 -15.38 9.81
N SER A 64 3.19 -15.70 10.16
CA SER A 64 3.51 -16.90 10.94
C SER A 64 3.12 -16.78 12.41
N ALA A 65 3.38 -15.65 13.06
CA ALA A 65 3.04 -15.40 14.46
C ALA A 65 1.49 -15.33 14.66
N GLY A 66 0.79 -14.73 13.71
CA GLY A 66 -0.67 -14.57 13.74
C GLY A 66 -1.43 -15.88 13.80
N THR A 67 -0.90 -16.95 13.22
CA THR A 67 -1.51 -18.30 13.31
C THR A 67 -1.53 -18.85 14.73
N ARG A 68 -0.59 -18.42 15.57
CA ARG A 68 -0.48 -18.87 16.99
C ARG A 68 -1.12 -17.90 17.96
N ALA A 69 -0.85 -16.60 17.81
CA ALA A 69 -1.32 -15.57 18.74
C ALA A 69 -2.75 -15.11 18.46
N GLY A 70 -3.23 -15.31 17.24
CA GLY A 70 -4.52 -14.81 16.77
C GLY A 70 -4.52 -13.34 16.36
N PRO A 71 -5.44 -12.93 15.47
CA PRO A 71 -5.49 -11.60 14.89
C PRO A 71 -5.59 -10.46 15.91
N ARG A 72 -6.40 -10.64 16.96
CA ARG A 72 -6.62 -9.63 18.00
C ARG A 72 -5.35 -9.25 18.75
N VAL A 73 -4.59 -10.23 19.20
CA VAL A 73 -3.33 -10.00 19.94
C VAL A 73 -2.34 -9.30 19.02
N MET A 74 -2.22 -9.76 17.77
CA MET A 74 -1.33 -9.13 16.78
C MET A 74 -1.67 -7.67 16.50
N MET A 75 -2.96 -7.32 16.32
CA MET A 75 -3.38 -5.94 16.13
C MET A 75 -3.07 -5.07 17.35
N LEU A 76 -3.48 -5.51 18.54
CA LEU A 76 -3.31 -4.74 19.77
C LEU A 76 -1.83 -4.52 20.12
N THR A 77 -0.99 -5.53 19.97
CA THR A 77 0.45 -5.38 20.23
C THR A 77 1.12 -4.49 19.20
N GLY A 78 0.80 -4.64 17.90
CA GLY A 78 1.33 -3.78 16.85
C GLY A 78 0.93 -2.31 17.01
N MET A 79 -0.33 -2.04 17.36
CA MET A 79 -0.79 -0.67 17.64
C MET A 79 -0.09 -0.08 18.88
N ALA A 80 0.03 -0.84 19.98
CA ALA A 80 0.68 -0.37 21.21
C ALA A 80 2.17 -0.05 20.96
N ILE A 81 2.89 -0.91 20.22
CA ILE A 81 4.28 -0.64 19.83
C ILE A 81 4.36 0.60 18.93
N SER A 82 3.48 0.76 17.93
CA SER A 82 3.45 1.95 17.08
C SER A 82 3.20 3.24 17.88
N VAL A 83 2.32 3.21 18.88
CA VAL A 83 2.10 4.35 19.80
C VAL A 83 3.40 4.70 20.54
N ALA A 84 4.02 3.71 21.18
CA ALA A 84 5.26 3.92 21.94
C ALA A 84 6.39 4.47 21.06
N VAL A 85 6.54 3.92 19.85
CA VAL A 85 7.54 4.36 18.86
C VAL A 85 7.28 5.81 18.42
N ASN A 86 6.03 6.19 18.18
CA ASN A 86 5.72 7.57 17.79
C ASN A 86 5.94 8.57 18.93
N ILE A 87 5.69 8.20 20.17
CA ILE A 87 6.13 8.99 21.33
C ILE A 87 7.66 9.12 21.30
N GLY A 88 8.39 8.03 21.05
CA GLY A 88 9.84 8.03 20.90
C GLY A 88 10.34 8.96 19.81
N PHE A 89 9.67 9.06 18.65
CA PHE A 89 10.01 10.05 17.61
C PHE A 89 9.90 11.48 18.14
N GLY A 90 8.81 11.82 18.81
CA GLY A 90 8.61 13.16 19.37
C GLY A 90 9.62 13.56 20.45
N LEU A 91 10.26 12.57 21.07
CA LEU A 91 11.29 12.78 22.12
C LEU A 91 12.73 12.70 21.58
N SER A 92 12.94 12.35 20.31
CA SER A 92 14.25 12.09 19.74
C SER A 92 14.65 13.14 18.71
N SER A 93 15.95 13.47 18.69
CA SER A 93 16.53 14.42 17.72
C SER A 93 17.65 13.79 16.88
N SER A 94 18.05 12.55 17.12
CA SER A 94 19.15 11.92 16.38
C SER A 94 18.65 11.01 15.25
N SER A 95 19.37 11.01 14.13
CA SER A 95 19.06 10.16 12.98
C SER A 95 19.12 8.68 13.33
N GLN A 96 20.06 8.26 14.19
CA GLN A 96 20.15 6.87 14.65
C GLN A 96 18.90 6.43 15.41
N ALA A 97 18.36 7.29 16.28
CA ALA A 97 17.09 6.99 16.95
C ALA A 97 15.95 6.83 15.94
N PHE A 98 15.87 7.71 14.94
CA PHE A 98 14.87 7.61 13.88
C PHE A 98 15.01 6.31 13.08
N PHE A 99 16.22 5.84 12.76
CA PHE A 99 16.44 4.54 12.10
C PHE A 99 15.90 3.37 12.93
N ILE A 100 16.23 3.33 14.22
CA ILE A 100 15.79 2.25 15.12
C ILE A 100 14.27 2.29 15.27
N LEU A 101 13.72 3.45 15.59
CA LEU A 101 12.28 3.63 15.79
C LEU A 101 11.49 3.32 14.53
N MET A 102 12.00 3.70 13.33
CA MET A 102 11.34 3.44 12.06
C MET A 102 11.35 1.95 11.70
N THR A 103 12.44 1.23 12.04
CA THR A 103 12.51 -0.22 11.92
C THR A 103 11.46 -0.90 12.79
N ILE A 104 11.36 -0.51 14.05
CA ILE A 104 10.37 -1.06 14.99
C ILE A 104 8.95 -0.73 14.54
N ASN A 105 8.71 0.50 14.06
CA ASN A 105 7.40 0.92 13.55
C ASN A 105 6.98 0.10 12.32
N GLY A 106 7.91 -0.15 11.39
CA GLY A 106 7.65 -0.98 10.22
C GLY A 106 7.22 -2.40 10.59
N LEU A 107 7.96 -3.06 11.48
CA LEU A 107 7.63 -4.39 12.00
C LEU A 107 6.27 -4.40 12.73
N ALA A 108 6.02 -3.40 13.57
CA ALA A 108 4.78 -3.28 14.33
C ALA A 108 3.56 -3.08 13.42
N GLN A 109 3.64 -2.19 12.44
CA GLN A 109 2.54 -1.89 11.53
C GLN A 109 2.25 -3.01 10.52
N ALA A 110 3.22 -3.87 10.25
CA ALA A 110 3.04 -5.04 9.39
C ALA A 110 2.01 -6.04 9.96
N THR A 111 1.78 -6.04 11.27
CA THR A 111 0.76 -6.89 11.91
C THR A 111 -0.67 -6.51 11.50
N GLY A 112 -0.89 -5.25 11.07
CA GLY A 112 -2.23 -4.72 10.83
C GLY A 112 -2.95 -5.37 9.67
N TRP A 113 -2.32 -5.46 8.49
CA TRP A 113 -2.99 -5.93 7.28
C TRP A 113 -3.46 -7.39 7.39
N SER A 114 -2.54 -8.29 7.67
CA SER A 114 -2.84 -9.73 7.76
C SER A 114 -3.85 -10.06 8.85
N SER A 115 -3.75 -9.42 10.01
CA SER A 115 -4.67 -9.65 11.13
C SER A 115 -6.08 -9.14 10.84
N ASN A 116 -6.20 -7.97 10.20
CA ASN A 116 -7.51 -7.44 9.80
C ASN A 116 -8.18 -8.33 8.76
N ILE A 117 -7.45 -8.77 7.73
CA ILE A 117 -7.97 -9.69 6.71
C ILE A 117 -8.41 -11.02 7.34
N GLY A 118 -7.60 -11.59 8.25
CA GLY A 118 -7.95 -12.82 8.96
C GLY A 118 -9.22 -12.68 9.80
N THR A 119 -9.39 -11.55 10.51
CA THR A 119 -10.61 -11.25 11.25
C THR A 119 -11.81 -11.13 10.32
N MET A 120 -11.71 -10.34 9.25
CA MET A 120 -12.81 -10.14 8.30
C MET A 120 -13.24 -11.45 7.64
N ALA A 121 -12.28 -12.33 7.31
CA ALA A 121 -12.56 -13.65 6.77
C ALA A 121 -13.38 -14.54 7.70
N SER A 122 -13.23 -14.37 9.03
CA SER A 122 -13.98 -15.16 10.03
C SER A 122 -15.39 -14.64 10.31
N TRP A 123 -15.65 -13.34 10.01
CA TRP A 123 -16.94 -12.68 10.32
C TRP A 123 -17.88 -12.54 9.13
N PHE A 124 -17.37 -12.65 7.89
CA PHE A 124 -18.15 -12.46 6.67
C PHE A 124 -18.00 -13.68 5.73
N ASN A 125 -19.13 -14.13 5.19
CA ASN A 125 -19.14 -15.25 4.24
C ASN A 125 -18.58 -14.83 2.88
N ARG A 126 -18.25 -15.79 2.04
CA ARG A 126 -17.61 -15.57 0.73
C ARG A 126 -18.47 -14.72 -0.23
N GLN A 127 -19.79 -14.84 -0.14
CA GLN A 127 -20.72 -14.09 -1.01
C GLN A 127 -20.77 -12.61 -0.65
N GLU A 128 -20.65 -12.27 0.65
CA GLU A 128 -20.68 -10.89 1.16
C GLU A 128 -19.30 -10.21 1.08
N ARG A 129 -18.21 -10.98 1.06
CA ARG A 129 -16.81 -10.46 1.16
C ARG A 129 -16.48 -9.44 0.09
N GLY A 130 -16.97 -9.60 -1.15
CA GLY A 130 -16.67 -8.66 -2.22
C GLY A 130 -17.06 -7.23 -1.87
N THR A 131 -18.32 -7.02 -1.52
CA THR A 131 -18.86 -5.71 -1.16
C THR A 131 -18.28 -5.18 0.16
N VAL A 132 -18.22 -6.06 1.18
CA VAL A 132 -17.73 -5.67 2.51
C VAL A 132 -16.26 -5.28 2.46
N MET A 133 -15.41 -6.06 1.76
CA MET A 133 -13.98 -5.75 1.63
C MET A 133 -13.72 -4.55 0.73
N GLY A 134 -14.55 -4.30 -0.28
CA GLY A 134 -14.49 -3.08 -1.07
C GLY A 134 -14.73 -1.83 -0.23
N LEU A 135 -15.76 -1.85 0.63
CA LEU A 135 -16.02 -0.77 1.58
C LEU A 135 -14.91 -0.70 2.65
N TRP A 136 -14.48 -1.85 3.16
CA TRP A 136 -13.40 -1.89 4.16
C TRP A 136 -12.10 -1.30 3.62
N ALA A 137 -11.74 -1.54 2.37
CA ALA A 137 -10.52 -1.04 1.75
C ALA A 137 -10.45 0.50 1.68
N THR A 138 -11.55 1.23 1.89
CA THR A 138 -11.51 2.70 1.98
C THR A 138 -10.68 3.22 3.17
N ASN A 139 -10.42 2.36 4.17
CA ASN A 139 -9.69 2.72 5.38
C ASN A 139 -8.30 3.32 5.12
N PHE A 140 -7.56 2.79 4.15
CA PHE A 140 -6.21 3.30 3.88
C PHE A 140 -6.22 4.65 3.16
N GLN A 141 -7.21 4.92 2.32
CA GLN A 141 -7.36 6.23 1.67
C GLN A 141 -7.83 7.29 2.66
N VAL A 142 -8.93 7.01 3.37
CA VAL A 142 -9.49 7.92 4.38
C VAL A 142 -8.46 8.16 5.50
N GLY A 143 -7.88 7.08 6.05
CA GLY A 143 -6.84 7.17 7.08
C GLY A 143 -5.63 7.98 6.62
N GLY A 144 -5.17 7.76 5.39
CA GLY A 144 -4.06 8.51 4.79
C GLY A 144 -4.34 10.00 4.63
N VAL A 145 -5.51 10.36 4.07
CA VAL A 145 -5.92 11.75 3.86
C VAL A 145 -6.11 12.47 5.19
N VAL A 146 -6.86 11.88 6.14
CA VAL A 146 -7.13 12.51 7.45
C VAL A 146 -5.86 12.65 8.28
N ALA A 147 -5.00 11.64 8.30
CA ALA A 147 -3.72 11.70 9.01
C ALA A 147 -2.78 12.77 8.39
N ASN A 148 -2.77 12.89 7.05
CA ASN A 148 -2.00 13.93 6.36
C ASN A 148 -2.53 15.32 6.70
N ALA A 149 -3.85 15.53 6.63
CA ALA A 149 -4.48 16.80 6.95
C ALA A 149 -4.23 17.22 8.41
N MET A 150 -4.35 16.28 9.35
CA MET A 150 -4.06 16.52 10.76
C MET A 150 -2.59 16.91 10.97
N ALA A 151 -1.65 16.16 10.37
CA ALA A 151 -0.24 16.45 10.48
C ALA A 151 0.11 17.84 9.89
N SER A 152 -0.46 18.17 8.72
CA SER A 152 -0.29 19.46 8.07
C SER A 152 -0.79 20.61 8.93
N TRP A 153 -2.02 20.48 9.46
CA TRP A 153 -2.60 21.49 10.35
C TRP A 153 -1.73 21.74 11.58
N LEU A 154 -1.26 20.68 12.23
CA LEU A 154 -0.40 20.79 13.40
C LEU A 154 0.97 21.44 13.08
N LEU A 155 1.53 21.19 11.90
CA LEU A 155 2.82 21.78 11.49
C LEU A 155 2.74 23.24 11.14
N GLY A 156 1.55 23.80 10.91
CA GLY A 156 1.36 25.24 10.70
C GLY A 156 1.69 26.06 11.95
N ASP A 157 1.19 25.63 13.10
CA ASP A 157 1.23 26.40 14.34
C ASP A 157 2.15 25.81 15.40
N HIS A 158 2.62 24.55 15.24
CA HIS A 158 3.34 23.84 16.28
C HIS A 158 4.68 23.28 15.78
N HIS A 159 5.57 22.95 16.75
CA HIS A 159 6.81 22.26 16.48
C HIS A 159 6.57 20.82 16.00
N TRP A 160 7.46 20.29 15.16
CA TRP A 160 7.33 18.99 14.53
C TRP A 160 7.06 17.80 15.50
N PRO A 161 7.54 17.75 16.78
CA PRO A 161 7.21 16.63 17.68
C PRO A 161 5.73 16.49 17.97
N THR A 162 4.97 17.58 17.91
CA THR A 162 3.52 17.60 18.19
C THR A 162 2.74 16.65 17.28
N VAL A 163 3.15 16.51 16.00
CA VAL A 163 2.45 15.60 15.07
C VAL A 163 2.60 14.14 15.44
N PHE A 164 3.72 13.75 16.03
CA PHE A 164 3.96 12.40 16.50
C PHE A 164 3.17 12.10 17.79
N PHE A 165 3.12 13.05 18.72
CA PHE A 165 2.32 12.93 19.94
C PHE A 165 0.82 12.87 19.62
N ALA A 166 0.33 13.74 18.72
CA ALA A 166 -1.06 13.74 18.31
C ALA A 166 -1.44 12.44 17.59
N GLY A 167 -0.57 11.95 16.68
CA GLY A 167 -0.75 10.66 16.04
C GLY A 167 -0.83 9.51 17.05
N SER A 168 0.05 9.53 18.06
CA SER A 168 0.03 8.56 19.17
C SER A 168 -1.27 8.64 19.99
N ALA A 169 -1.77 9.83 20.26
CA ALA A 169 -3.04 10.02 20.99
C ALA A 169 -4.22 9.45 20.20
N VAL A 170 -4.31 9.74 18.90
CA VAL A 170 -5.37 9.19 18.03
C VAL A 170 -5.28 7.67 17.97
N LEU A 171 -4.09 7.10 17.73
CA LEU A 171 -3.94 5.64 17.65
C LEU A 171 -4.23 4.99 19.01
N SER A 172 -3.93 5.62 20.15
CA SER A 172 -4.27 5.13 21.47
C SER A 172 -5.79 5.08 21.70
N ALA A 173 -6.51 6.11 21.25
CA ALA A 173 -7.98 6.11 21.30
C ALA A 173 -8.57 5.00 20.44
N VAL A 174 -8.03 4.80 19.23
CA VAL A 174 -8.42 3.69 18.36
C VAL A 174 -8.06 2.34 18.99
N TRP A 175 -6.90 2.23 19.64
CA TRP A 175 -6.49 1.03 20.35
C TRP A 175 -7.48 0.62 21.43
N LEU A 176 -7.92 1.58 22.25
CA LEU A 176 -8.95 1.35 23.26
C LEU A 176 -10.27 0.88 22.63
N PHE A 177 -10.67 1.49 21.51
CA PHE A 177 -11.86 1.07 20.79
C PHE A 177 -11.74 -0.36 20.25
N VAL A 178 -10.59 -0.72 19.66
CA VAL A 178 -10.30 -2.07 19.16
C VAL A 178 -10.25 -3.08 20.30
N LEU A 179 -9.67 -2.72 21.44
CA LEU A 179 -9.60 -3.58 22.64
C LEU A 179 -11.01 -4.02 23.09
N VAL A 180 -12.00 -3.14 23.03
CA VAL A 180 -13.37 -3.44 23.45
C VAL A 180 -14.17 -4.17 22.36
N ASN A 181 -14.07 -3.74 21.10
CA ASN A 181 -14.99 -4.12 20.03
C ASN A 181 -14.48 -5.21 19.07
N GLN A 182 -13.17 -5.48 19.03
CA GLN A 182 -12.63 -6.52 18.12
C GLN A 182 -12.67 -7.89 18.81
N ARG A 183 -13.06 -8.91 18.03
CA ARG A 183 -13.02 -10.34 18.38
C ARG A 183 -12.54 -11.13 17.15
N ASN A 184 -11.81 -12.23 17.37
CA ASN A 184 -11.25 -13.00 16.25
C ASN A 184 -12.36 -13.70 15.45
N THR A 185 -13.30 -14.32 16.15
CA THR A 185 -14.37 -15.15 15.57
C THR A 185 -15.71 -14.87 16.24
N PRO A 186 -16.84 -15.20 15.61
CA PRO A 186 -18.15 -15.17 16.25
C PRO A 186 -18.25 -16.04 17.50
N ALA A 187 -17.53 -17.15 17.55
CA ALA A 187 -17.51 -18.06 18.70
C ALA A 187 -16.99 -17.38 19.99
N ASP A 188 -16.09 -16.40 19.88
CA ASP A 188 -15.55 -15.63 21.01
C ASP A 188 -16.65 -14.86 21.78
N VAL A 189 -17.83 -14.71 21.20
CA VAL A 189 -18.99 -14.01 21.78
C VAL A 189 -20.24 -14.89 21.83
N GLY A 190 -20.07 -16.20 21.78
CA GLY A 190 -21.14 -17.18 21.86
C GLY A 190 -22.08 -17.20 20.64
N LEU A 191 -21.62 -16.72 19.49
CA LEU A 191 -22.38 -16.76 18.24
C LEU A 191 -21.96 -17.96 17.38
N PRO A 192 -22.88 -18.54 16.56
CA PRO A 192 -22.52 -19.60 15.65
C PRO A 192 -21.50 -19.14 14.61
N PRO A 193 -20.63 -20.04 14.14
CA PRO A 193 -19.67 -19.72 13.09
C PRO A 193 -20.38 -19.28 11.80
N VAL A 194 -19.72 -18.46 11.01
CA VAL A 194 -20.23 -18.08 9.69
C VAL A 194 -19.96 -19.27 8.74
N LEU A 195 -21.03 -19.93 8.31
CA LEU A 195 -20.94 -21.05 7.40
C LEU A 195 -20.66 -20.54 5.98
N ASP A 196 -19.57 -20.97 5.41
CA ASP A 196 -19.24 -20.81 3.98
C ASP A 196 -19.59 -22.15 3.31
N ALA A 197 -20.82 -22.29 2.85
CA ALA A 197 -21.33 -23.54 2.25
C ALA A 197 -20.41 -24.09 1.13
N ASP A 198 -19.76 -23.20 0.37
CA ASP A 198 -18.80 -23.57 -0.67
C ASP A 198 -17.41 -23.95 -0.12
N ALA A 199 -17.00 -23.39 1.02
CA ALA A 199 -15.71 -23.71 1.63
C ALA A 199 -15.76 -25.07 2.33
N ASP A 200 -16.88 -25.38 2.98
CA ASP A 200 -17.11 -26.69 3.61
C ASP A 200 -17.23 -27.79 2.55
N ALA A 201 -17.93 -27.54 1.45
CA ALA A 201 -17.99 -28.46 0.31
C ALA A 201 -16.61 -28.67 -0.35
N HIS A 202 -15.79 -27.61 -0.45
CA HIS A 202 -14.44 -27.71 -1.01
C HIS A 202 -13.46 -28.37 -0.04
N ALA A 203 -13.55 -28.11 1.26
CA ALA A 203 -12.75 -28.76 2.29
C ALA A 203 -13.07 -30.27 2.36
N VAL A 204 -14.35 -30.64 2.26
CA VAL A 204 -14.80 -32.04 2.18
C VAL A 204 -14.30 -32.66 0.88
N ALA A 205 -14.36 -31.97 -0.26
CA ALA A 205 -13.86 -32.48 -1.54
C ALA A 205 -12.34 -32.64 -1.56
N VAL A 206 -11.59 -31.73 -0.93
CA VAL A 206 -10.12 -31.82 -0.78
C VAL A 206 -9.77 -32.95 0.18
N ALA A 207 -10.43 -33.05 1.32
CA ALA A 207 -10.21 -34.14 2.27
C ALA A 207 -10.58 -35.54 1.66
N ALA A 208 -11.63 -35.60 0.85
CA ALA A 208 -12.00 -36.84 0.12
C ALA A 208 -10.96 -37.15 -1.00
N ALA A 209 -10.44 -36.14 -1.69
CA ALA A 209 -9.38 -36.31 -2.68
C ALA A 209 -8.03 -36.72 -2.04
N ASP A 210 -7.69 -36.18 -0.86
CA ASP A 210 -6.50 -36.56 -0.10
C ASP A 210 -6.66 -37.99 0.51
N ALA A 211 -7.86 -38.39 0.91
CA ALA A 211 -8.15 -39.71 1.40
C ALA A 211 -8.09 -40.77 0.28
N THR A 212 -8.41 -40.40 -0.95
CA THR A 212 -8.28 -41.28 -2.13
C THR A 212 -6.89 -41.27 -2.77
N ALA A 213 -6.08 -40.24 -2.49
CA ALA A 213 -4.68 -40.14 -2.91
C ALA A 213 -3.79 -40.82 -1.86
N GLY A 214 -3.85 -42.13 -1.73
CA GLY A 214 -2.99 -42.94 -0.85
C GLY A 214 -1.52 -42.52 -0.98
N ASN A 215 -0.91 -42.27 0.16
CA ASN A 215 0.52 -42.17 0.48
C ASN A 215 1.45 -41.85 -0.70
N LYS A 216 1.31 -40.66 -1.30
CA LYS A 216 2.26 -40.18 -2.31
C LYS A 216 3.48 -39.64 -1.58
N THR A 217 4.64 -40.28 -1.80
CA THR A 217 5.97 -39.77 -1.49
C THR A 217 6.04 -38.28 -1.80
N PRO A 218 6.73 -37.45 -0.95
CA PRO A 218 6.87 -36.02 -1.22
C PRO A 218 7.44 -35.81 -2.63
N ASP A 219 6.62 -35.24 -3.51
CA ASP A 219 7.03 -34.95 -4.88
C ASP A 219 8.09 -33.83 -4.82
N ASN A 220 9.35 -34.22 -4.97
CA ASN A 220 10.52 -33.34 -4.89
C ASN A 220 10.70 -32.48 -6.15
N ARG A 221 9.68 -32.41 -7.03
CA ARG A 221 9.69 -31.54 -8.20
C ARG A 221 9.57 -30.08 -7.81
N ASN A 222 10.22 -29.25 -8.62
CA ASN A 222 10.15 -27.80 -8.46
C ASN A 222 8.69 -27.32 -8.33
N ILE A 223 8.42 -26.45 -7.34
CA ILE A 223 7.06 -25.97 -7.02
C ILE A 223 6.32 -25.41 -8.24
N PHE A 224 7.02 -24.78 -9.18
CA PHE A 224 6.44 -24.25 -10.41
C PHE A 224 5.89 -25.34 -11.33
N ILE A 225 6.56 -26.50 -11.40
CA ILE A 225 6.11 -27.68 -12.18
C ILE A 225 4.87 -28.30 -11.50
N ARG A 226 4.85 -28.37 -10.16
CA ARG A 226 3.71 -28.90 -9.40
C ARG A 226 2.44 -28.05 -9.57
N ILE A 227 2.58 -26.74 -9.72
CA ILE A 227 1.46 -25.82 -9.94
C ILE A 227 1.03 -25.78 -11.41
N GLY A 228 1.84 -26.36 -12.32
CA GLY A 228 1.59 -26.38 -13.76
C GLY A 228 1.85 -25.04 -14.43
N TRP A 229 2.82 -24.29 -13.94
CA TRP A 229 3.26 -23.03 -14.57
C TRP A 229 4.23 -23.33 -15.72
N ASP A 230 3.88 -22.82 -16.88
CA ASP A 230 4.75 -22.80 -18.04
C ASP A 230 5.59 -21.52 -18.10
N ARG A 231 6.47 -21.43 -19.06
CA ARG A 231 7.33 -20.26 -19.30
C ARG A 231 6.51 -18.97 -19.52
N ASN A 232 5.32 -19.10 -20.14
CA ASN A 232 4.47 -17.94 -20.43
C ASN A 232 3.87 -17.37 -19.16
N VAL A 233 3.39 -18.21 -18.24
CA VAL A 233 2.85 -17.77 -16.95
C VAL A 233 3.92 -17.04 -16.14
N ILE A 234 5.13 -17.61 -16.05
CA ILE A 234 6.25 -16.96 -15.32
C ILE A 234 6.59 -15.61 -15.97
N LEU A 235 6.68 -15.54 -17.29
CA LEU A 235 6.98 -14.30 -18.00
C LEU A 235 5.88 -13.24 -17.80
N ASN A 236 4.61 -13.64 -17.79
CA ASN A 236 3.49 -12.72 -17.51
C ASN A 236 3.55 -12.19 -16.07
N ILE A 237 3.88 -13.02 -15.10
CA ILE A 237 4.07 -12.61 -13.69
C ILE A 237 5.21 -11.58 -13.60
N LEU A 238 6.33 -11.80 -14.29
CA LEU A 238 7.45 -10.87 -14.30
C LEU A 238 7.08 -9.54 -14.96
N ILE A 239 6.39 -9.56 -16.10
CA ILE A 239 5.93 -8.36 -16.82
C ILE A 239 5.01 -7.52 -15.92
N VAL A 240 4.00 -8.15 -15.30
CA VAL A 240 3.06 -7.45 -14.42
C VAL A 240 3.75 -7.01 -13.13
N GLY A 241 4.67 -7.81 -12.59
CA GLY A 241 5.48 -7.43 -11.44
C GLY A 241 6.35 -6.20 -11.72
N MET A 242 7.00 -6.14 -12.89
CA MET A 242 7.80 -4.99 -13.32
C MET A 242 6.93 -3.75 -13.59
N PHE A 243 5.75 -3.93 -14.19
CA PHE A 243 4.77 -2.85 -14.30
C PHE A 243 4.43 -2.29 -12.91
N TYR A 244 4.15 -3.17 -11.96
CA TYR A 244 3.79 -2.80 -10.61
C TYR A 244 4.95 -2.15 -9.83
N PHE A 245 6.20 -2.56 -10.11
CA PHE A 245 7.40 -1.90 -9.60
C PHE A 245 7.44 -0.42 -10.01
N PHE A 246 7.31 -0.13 -11.31
CA PHE A 246 7.34 1.24 -11.80
C PHE A 246 6.16 2.07 -11.30
N LEU A 247 4.97 1.47 -11.28
CA LEU A 247 3.76 2.14 -10.79
C LEU A 247 3.90 2.53 -9.31
N LYS A 248 4.34 1.61 -8.47
CA LYS A 248 4.58 1.86 -7.05
C LYS A 248 5.74 2.82 -6.81
N LEU A 249 6.77 2.79 -7.63
CA LEU A 249 7.87 3.75 -7.54
C LEU A 249 7.33 5.18 -7.68
N ILE A 250 6.55 5.48 -8.71
CA ILE A 250 5.95 6.80 -8.92
C ILE A 250 4.97 7.13 -7.78
N ARG A 251 4.10 6.19 -7.42
CA ARG A 251 3.11 6.37 -6.36
C ARG A 251 3.76 6.81 -5.06
N TYR A 252 4.74 6.05 -4.59
CA TYR A 252 5.38 6.32 -3.30
C TYR A 252 6.31 7.52 -3.36
N ALA A 253 6.92 7.83 -4.51
CA ALA A 253 7.69 9.04 -4.71
C ALA A 253 6.82 10.30 -4.49
N LEU A 254 5.70 10.39 -5.19
CA LEU A 254 4.77 11.51 -5.03
C LEU A 254 4.11 11.53 -3.64
N TRP A 255 3.71 10.36 -3.14
CA TRP A 255 3.09 10.26 -1.82
C TRP A 255 4.01 10.66 -0.66
N SER A 256 5.30 10.29 -0.73
CA SER A 256 6.26 10.45 0.35
C SER A 256 7.01 11.79 0.30
N TRP A 257 7.30 12.28 -0.91
CA TRP A 257 8.20 13.41 -1.09
C TRP A 257 7.51 14.72 -1.49
N SER A 258 6.25 14.69 -1.96
CA SER A 258 5.56 15.92 -2.34
C SER A 258 5.51 16.97 -1.22
N PRO A 259 5.21 16.65 0.07
CA PRO A 259 5.26 17.65 1.12
C PRO A 259 6.66 18.28 1.29
N PHE A 260 7.70 17.44 1.20
CA PHE A 260 9.08 17.88 1.29
C PHE A 260 9.46 18.82 0.14
N PHE A 261 9.17 18.44 -1.11
CA PHE A 261 9.46 19.29 -2.27
C PHE A 261 8.72 20.60 -2.23
N LEU A 262 7.44 20.59 -1.85
CA LEU A 262 6.62 21.79 -1.73
C LEU A 262 7.18 22.75 -0.67
N ALA A 263 7.65 22.23 0.44
CA ALA A 263 8.27 23.05 1.49
C ALA A 263 9.65 23.57 1.09
N SER A 264 10.51 22.70 0.53
CA SER A 264 11.93 23.04 0.28
C SER A 264 12.15 23.83 -0.99
N ASN A 265 11.47 23.47 -2.09
CA ASN A 265 11.70 24.08 -3.41
C ASN A 265 10.73 25.22 -3.74
N TYR A 266 9.51 25.16 -3.24
CA TYR A 266 8.51 26.21 -3.48
C TYR A 266 8.31 27.10 -2.24
N HIS A 267 9.09 26.89 -1.19
CA HIS A 267 9.10 27.68 0.05
C HIS A 267 7.72 27.81 0.69
N LEU A 268 6.87 26.78 0.58
CA LEU A 268 5.57 26.75 1.23
C LEU A 268 5.72 26.44 2.72
N GLY A 269 4.84 26.99 3.54
CA GLY A 269 4.67 26.53 4.92
C GLY A 269 4.38 25.03 4.97
N ALA A 270 4.82 24.34 6.03
CA ALA A 270 4.67 22.90 6.15
C ALA A 270 3.21 22.45 6.11
N ASP A 271 2.28 23.25 6.61
CA ASP A 271 0.83 23.09 6.53
C ASP A 271 0.35 23.11 5.08
N THR A 272 0.65 24.17 4.35
CA THR A 272 0.23 24.35 2.96
C THR A 272 0.86 23.29 2.07
N ALA A 273 2.14 22.97 2.25
CA ALA A 273 2.84 21.91 1.54
C ALA A 273 2.14 20.53 1.76
N GLY A 274 1.76 20.25 3.00
CA GLY A 274 1.02 19.05 3.33
C GLY A 274 -0.38 19.02 2.70
N TYR A 275 -1.14 20.13 2.74
CA TYR A 275 -2.47 20.20 2.12
C TYR A 275 -2.42 20.05 0.60
N VAL A 276 -1.48 20.70 -0.09
CA VAL A 276 -1.32 20.53 -1.53
C VAL A 276 -0.98 19.10 -1.88
N SER A 277 -0.18 18.40 -1.08
CA SER A 277 0.18 17.01 -1.33
C SER A 277 -1.02 16.04 -1.25
N ILE A 278 -2.10 16.41 -0.54
CA ILE A 278 -3.34 15.60 -0.47
C ILE A 278 -4.00 15.44 -1.84
N LEU A 279 -3.79 16.39 -2.76
CA LEU A 279 -4.38 16.34 -4.10
C LEU A 279 -4.05 15.03 -4.83
N PHE A 280 -2.86 14.47 -4.61
CA PHE A 280 -2.49 13.17 -5.17
C PHE A 280 -3.46 12.06 -4.75
N ASP A 281 -3.72 11.92 -3.44
CA ASP A 281 -4.62 10.90 -2.90
C ASP A 281 -6.10 11.24 -3.20
N ALA A 282 -6.48 12.52 -3.11
CA ALA A 282 -7.85 12.98 -3.32
C ALA A 282 -8.33 12.72 -4.75
N PHE A 283 -7.49 13.00 -5.75
CA PHE A 283 -7.80 12.71 -7.15
C PHE A 283 -7.66 11.23 -7.51
N GLY A 284 -6.95 10.45 -6.71
CA GLY A 284 -6.87 9.00 -6.84
C GLY A 284 -8.23 8.30 -6.66
N VAL A 285 -9.07 8.79 -5.75
CA VAL A 285 -10.41 8.21 -5.50
C VAL A 285 -11.30 8.22 -6.75
N PRO A 286 -11.59 9.39 -7.38
CA PRO A 286 -12.34 9.41 -8.62
C PRO A 286 -11.62 8.67 -9.76
N GLY A 287 -10.29 8.63 -9.76
CA GLY A 287 -9.51 7.86 -10.72
C GLY A 287 -9.84 6.37 -10.70
N VAL A 288 -9.94 5.75 -9.54
CA VAL A 288 -10.34 4.33 -9.41
C VAL A 288 -11.77 4.12 -9.94
N ILE A 289 -12.71 5.00 -9.57
CA ILE A 289 -14.11 4.90 -9.98
C ILE A 289 -14.25 5.01 -11.50
N VAL A 290 -13.60 6.04 -12.08
CA VAL A 290 -13.63 6.27 -13.53
C VAL A 290 -12.97 5.13 -14.28
N THR A 291 -11.84 4.62 -13.80
CA THR A 291 -11.15 3.47 -14.42
C THR A 291 -12.02 2.22 -14.41
N GLY A 292 -12.70 1.92 -13.30
CA GLY A 292 -13.64 0.80 -13.22
C GLY A 292 -14.81 0.97 -14.21
N TRP A 293 -15.43 2.14 -14.20
CA TRP A 293 -16.55 2.45 -15.09
C TRP A 293 -16.16 2.39 -16.59
N VAL A 294 -15.00 2.94 -16.96
CA VAL A 294 -14.46 2.89 -18.34
C VAL A 294 -14.15 1.44 -18.74
N SER A 295 -13.59 0.65 -17.83
CA SER A 295 -13.32 -0.78 -18.04
C SER A 295 -14.58 -1.55 -18.44
N ASP A 296 -15.66 -1.35 -17.68
CA ASP A 296 -16.89 -2.10 -17.91
C ASP A 296 -17.65 -1.60 -19.14
N ARG A 297 -17.65 -0.28 -19.38
CA ARG A 297 -18.45 0.35 -20.45
C ARG A 297 -17.83 0.23 -21.84
N TYR A 298 -16.50 0.42 -21.96
CA TYR A 298 -15.83 0.58 -23.26
C TYR A 298 -14.87 -0.57 -23.59
N PHE A 299 -14.37 -1.29 -22.59
CA PHE A 299 -13.36 -2.33 -22.79
C PHE A 299 -13.87 -3.74 -22.50
N GLN A 300 -15.19 -3.91 -22.32
CA GLN A 300 -15.82 -5.21 -22.06
C GLN A 300 -15.10 -5.97 -20.92
N SER A 301 -14.73 -5.24 -19.86
CA SER A 301 -13.93 -5.72 -18.72
C SER A 301 -12.50 -6.17 -19.06
N SER A 302 -11.95 -5.77 -20.23
CA SER A 302 -10.53 -5.96 -20.56
C SER A 302 -9.67 -5.00 -19.72
N ARG A 303 -9.08 -5.54 -18.65
CA ARG A 303 -8.31 -4.76 -17.67
C ARG A 303 -7.03 -4.19 -18.25
N ALA A 304 -6.39 -4.91 -19.16
CA ALA A 304 -5.14 -4.51 -19.78
C ALA A 304 -5.27 -3.24 -20.64
N GLY A 305 -6.34 -3.13 -21.42
CA GLY A 305 -6.58 -1.96 -22.29
C GLY A 305 -6.78 -0.66 -21.51
N VAL A 306 -7.63 -0.70 -20.48
CA VAL A 306 -7.89 0.46 -19.61
C VAL A 306 -6.64 0.83 -18.81
N SER A 307 -5.92 -0.16 -18.29
CA SER A 307 -4.68 0.09 -17.56
C SER A 307 -3.63 0.75 -18.43
N LEU A 308 -3.51 0.35 -19.70
CA LEU A 308 -2.61 1.02 -20.67
C LEU A 308 -3.02 2.48 -20.91
N MET A 309 -4.31 2.73 -21.13
CA MET A 309 -4.82 4.11 -21.33
C MET A 309 -4.51 5.00 -20.13
N MET A 310 -4.77 4.52 -18.92
CA MET A 310 -4.45 5.25 -17.68
C MET A 310 -2.96 5.43 -17.48
N THR A 311 -2.14 4.44 -17.85
CA THR A 311 -0.68 4.55 -17.77
C THR A 311 -0.12 5.56 -18.78
N LEU A 312 -0.73 5.71 -19.97
CA LEU A 312 -0.39 6.78 -20.92
C LEU A 312 -0.76 8.17 -20.36
N LEU A 313 -1.88 8.28 -19.67
CA LEU A 313 -2.23 9.52 -18.96
C LEU A 313 -1.24 9.82 -17.81
N LEU A 314 -0.78 8.79 -17.09
CA LEU A 314 0.29 8.93 -16.10
C LEU A 314 1.59 9.41 -16.74
N LEU A 315 1.97 8.86 -17.89
CA LEU A 315 3.15 9.30 -18.63
C LEU A 315 3.02 10.78 -19.03
N SER A 316 1.87 11.21 -19.54
CA SER A 316 1.64 12.64 -19.88
C SER A 316 1.76 13.54 -18.65
N SER A 317 1.28 13.10 -17.49
CA SER A 317 1.46 13.81 -16.23
C SER A 317 2.95 13.91 -15.81
N CYS A 318 3.71 12.83 -15.98
CA CYS A 318 5.16 12.85 -15.69
C CYS A 318 5.94 13.74 -16.68
N ILE A 319 5.54 13.79 -17.96
CA ILE A 319 6.09 14.75 -18.94
C ILE A 319 5.78 16.18 -18.50
N PHE A 320 4.54 16.45 -18.08
CA PHE A 320 4.14 17.76 -17.59
C PHE A 320 4.92 18.16 -16.34
N LEU A 321 5.10 17.27 -15.38
CA LEU A 321 5.91 17.53 -14.19
C LEU A 321 7.38 17.83 -14.56
N TYR A 322 7.94 17.10 -15.52
CA TYR A 322 9.31 17.30 -15.97
C TYR A 322 9.50 18.66 -16.67
N THR A 323 8.53 19.08 -17.49
CA THR A 323 8.64 20.31 -18.29
C THR A 323 8.17 21.56 -17.56
N ALA A 324 7.17 21.45 -16.70
CA ALA A 324 6.50 22.59 -16.08
C ALA A 324 6.37 22.47 -14.56
N GLY A 325 6.64 21.30 -13.98
CA GLY A 325 6.41 21.07 -12.55
C GLY A 325 7.18 22.04 -11.65
N SER A 326 8.43 22.33 -11.96
CA SER A 326 9.26 23.26 -11.18
C SER A 326 8.91 24.76 -11.33
N VAL A 327 8.06 25.11 -12.31
CA VAL A 327 7.75 26.51 -12.64
C VAL A 327 6.87 27.17 -11.57
N SER A 328 5.90 26.44 -11.02
CA SER A 328 4.98 26.98 -10.02
C SER A 328 4.34 25.88 -9.17
N VAL A 329 3.88 26.27 -7.97
CA VAL A 329 3.07 25.39 -7.10
C VAL A 329 1.83 24.89 -7.81
N GLY A 330 1.16 25.72 -8.61
CA GLY A 330 -0.04 25.35 -9.37
C GLY A 330 0.26 24.26 -10.41
N ALA A 331 1.37 24.40 -11.13
CA ALA A 331 1.78 23.38 -12.12
C ALA A 331 2.13 22.06 -11.42
N PHE A 332 2.87 22.08 -10.32
CA PHE A 332 3.15 20.88 -9.52
C PHE A 332 1.86 20.24 -9.02
N ALA A 333 0.92 21.03 -8.46
CA ALA A 333 -0.35 20.56 -7.93
C ALA A 333 -1.21 19.89 -9.01
N VAL A 334 -1.32 20.45 -10.20
CA VAL A 334 -2.01 19.86 -11.35
C VAL A 334 -1.32 18.54 -11.75
N GLY A 335 0.00 18.55 -11.86
CA GLY A 335 0.75 17.34 -12.20
C GLY A 335 0.50 16.19 -11.23
N ILE A 336 0.60 16.42 -9.91
CA ILE A 336 0.36 15.37 -8.93
C ILE A 336 -1.11 14.92 -8.88
N ALA A 337 -2.07 15.82 -9.11
CA ALA A 337 -3.49 15.48 -9.18
C ALA A 337 -3.80 14.55 -10.35
N VAL A 338 -3.28 14.87 -11.55
CA VAL A 338 -3.44 14.02 -12.75
C VAL A 338 -2.68 12.69 -12.56
N ALA A 339 -1.50 12.70 -11.95
CA ALA A 339 -0.77 11.48 -11.62
C ALA A 339 -1.59 10.58 -10.67
N GLY A 340 -2.16 11.15 -9.61
CA GLY A 340 -3.03 10.42 -8.69
C GLY A 340 -4.25 9.81 -9.38
N PHE A 341 -4.96 10.61 -10.17
CA PHE A 341 -6.12 10.17 -10.93
C PHE A 341 -5.80 8.98 -11.85
N SER A 342 -4.68 9.04 -12.55
CA SER A 342 -4.30 8.03 -13.55
C SER A 342 -3.68 6.77 -12.95
N LEU A 343 -3.05 6.86 -11.77
CA LEU A 343 -2.27 5.77 -11.18
C LEU A 343 -3.11 4.77 -10.38
N TYR A 344 -4.06 5.26 -9.59
CA TYR A 344 -4.80 4.42 -8.64
C TYR A 344 -5.75 3.42 -9.32
N GLY A 345 -6.22 3.71 -10.54
CA GLY A 345 -7.07 2.81 -11.31
C GLY A 345 -6.36 1.51 -11.70
N PRO A 346 -5.25 1.57 -12.45
CA PRO A 346 -4.42 0.40 -12.77
C PRO A 346 -3.93 -0.36 -11.54
N ASP A 347 -3.57 0.36 -10.47
CA ASP A 347 -3.16 -0.25 -9.20
C ASP A 347 -4.27 -1.17 -8.65
N ALA A 348 -5.50 -0.69 -8.59
CA ALA A 348 -6.64 -1.46 -8.09
C ALA A 348 -7.01 -2.65 -8.99
N LEU A 349 -7.01 -2.46 -10.32
CA LEU A 349 -7.42 -3.50 -11.28
C LEU A 349 -6.43 -4.67 -11.36
N LEU A 350 -5.13 -4.39 -11.35
CA LEU A 350 -4.11 -5.39 -11.64
C LEU A 350 -3.64 -6.16 -10.41
N THR A 351 -3.66 -5.53 -9.22
CA THR A 351 -3.21 -6.19 -7.98
C THR A 351 -4.25 -7.15 -7.40
N GLY A 352 -5.53 -6.90 -7.65
CA GLY A 352 -6.61 -7.79 -7.22
C GLY A 352 -6.86 -8.92 -8.23
N ALA A 353 -7.64 -8.58 -9.21
CA ALA A 353 -8.19 -9.57 -10.13
C ALA A 353 -7.21 -10.01 -11.23
N GLY A 354 -6.32 -9.12 -11.70
CA GLY A 354 -5.34 -9.46 -12.75
C GLY A 354 -4.34 -10.54 -12.31
N ALA A 355 -3.91 -10.52 -11.05
CA ALA A 355 -3.02 -11.55 -10.51
C ALA A 355 -3.70 -12.95 -10.45
N MET A 356 -5.01 -12.99 -10.20
CA MET A 356 -5.78 -14.23 -10.17
C MET A 356 -5.96 -14.82 -11.58
N ASP A 357 -6.11 -13.96 -12.59
CA ASP A 357 -6.32 -14.40 -13.97
C ASP A 357 -5.04 -15.03 -14.59
N ILE A 358 -3.85 -14.55 -14.17
CA ILE A 358 -2.56 -15.04 -14.65
C ILE A 358 -2.15 -16.35 -14.00
N GLY A 359 -2.35 -16.51 -12.69
CA GLY A 359 -1.76 -17.56 -11.88
C GLY A 359 -2.39 -18.94 -11.98
N ASN A 360 -3.50 -19.10 -12.70
CA ASN A 360 -4.45 -20.22 -12.64
C ASN A 360 -5.00 -20.50 -11.22
N ARG A 361 -6.01 -21.38 -11.06
CA ARG A 361 -6.66 -21.62 -9.75
C ARG A 361 -5.71 -22.12 -8.65
N ARG A 362 -4.66 -22.88 -9.01
CA ARG A 362 -3.71 -23.46 -8.04
C ARG A 362 -2.57 -22.52 -7.68
N GLY A 363 -2.19 -21.64 -8.59
CA GLY A 363 -1.04 -20.73 -8.43
C GLY A 363 -1.40 -19.26 -8.19
N ALA A 364 -2.69 -18.88 -8.16
CA ALA A 364 -3.14 -17.48 -8.05
C ALA A 364 -2.54 -16.74 -6.82
N ILE A 365 -2.48 -17.43 -5.67
CA ILE A 365 -1.92 -16.84 -4.43
C ILE A 365 -0.42 -16.57 -4.61
N LEU A 366 0.33 -17.51 -5.20
CA LEU A 366 1.76 -17.36 -5.43
C LEU A 366 2.03 -16.29 -6.49
N ALA A 367 1.22 -16.22 -7.56
CA ALA A 367 1.32 -15.17 -8.58
C ALA A 367 1.11 -13.79 -7.98
N ALA A 368 0.04 -13.61 -7.18
CA ALA A 368 -0.23 -12.35 -6.48
C ALA A 368 0.91 -11.96 -5.51
N ALA A 369 1.46 -12.93 -4.79
CA ALA A 369 2.60 -12.71 -3.89
C ALA A 369 3.87 -12.27 -4.64
N LEU A 370 4.19 -12.92 -5.77
CA LEU A 370 5.36 -12.56 -6.59
C LEU A 370 5.19 -11.17 -7.23
N ILE A 371 4.04 -10.89 -7.82
CA ILE A 371 3.74 -9.56 -8.41
C ILE A 371 3.84 -8.47 -7.33
N SER A 372 3.22 -8.69 -6.18
CA SER A 372 3.27 -7.74 -5.06
C SER A 372 4.68 -7.58 -4.48
N GLY A 373 5.44 -8.68 -4.39
CA GLY A 373 6.82 -8.69 -3.93
C GLY A 373 7.74 -7.85 -4.83
N ILE A 374 7.71 -8.10 -6.15
CA ILE A 374 8.47 -7.32 -7.14
C ILE A 374 8.05 -5.84 -7.06
N GLY A 375 6.73 -5.57 -7.03
CA GLY A 375 6.21 -4.22 -6.92
C GLY A 375 6.64 -3.49 -5.64
N SER A 376 6.87 -4.20 -4.55
CA SER A 376 7.28 -3.62 -3.26
C SER A 376 8.74 -3.16 -3.22
N LEU A 377 9.55 -3.56 -4.20
CA LEU A 377 10.90 -3.02 -4.36
C LEU A 377 10.87 -1.56 -4.85
N GLY A 378 9.87 -1.16 -5.65
CA GLY A 378 9.73 0.21 -6.16
C GLY A 378 9.73 1.28 -5.06
N PRO A 379 8.88 1.17 -4.03
CA PRO A 379 8.88 2.06 -2.86
C PRO A 379 10.22 2.17 -2.13
N ILE A 380 10.95 1.08 -2.00
CA ILE A 380 12.26 1.05 -1.34
C ILE A 380 13.30 1.79 -2.21
N VAL A 381 13.35 1.44 -3.49
CA VAL A 381 14.28 2.05 -4.45
C VAL A 381 14.07 3.55 -4.55
N GLN A 382 12.81 4.01 -4.66
CA GLN A 382 12.54 5.44 -4.79
C GLN A 382 12.97 6.24 -3.55
N GLU A 383 12.76 5.75 -2.31
CA GLU A 383 13.20 6.45 -1.11
C GLU A 383 14.71 6.66 -1.11
N LEU A 384 15.48 5.61 -1.43
CA LEU A 384 16.94 5.67 -1.47
C LEU A 384 17.47 6.53 -2.62
N VAL A 385 16.86 6.38 -3.81
CA VAL A 385 17.33 7.08 -5.01
C VAL A 385 16.98 8.56 -4.95
N ILE A 386 15.75 8.92 -4.56
CA ILE A 386 15.31 10.33 -4.51
C ILE A 386 16.12 11.10 -3.48
N GLY A 387 16.34 10.57 -2.28
CA GLY A 387 17.11 11.24 -1.26
C GLY A 387 18.53 11.57 -1.74
N LYS A 388 19.25 10.54 -2.25
CA LYS A 388 20.60 10.73 -2.79
C LYS A 388 20.65 11.66 -3.99
N LEU A 389 19.67 11.54 -4.90
CA LEU A 389 19.62 12.35 -6.10
C LEU A 389 19.35 13.82 -5.78
N TYR A 390 18.48 14.08 -4.82
CA TYR A 390 18.18 15.42 -4.34
C TYR A 390 19.43 16.11 -3.75
N ASP A 391 20.15 15.44 -2.86
CA ASP A 391 21.37 15.96 -2.27
C ASP A 391 22.48 16.16 -3.31
N ALA A 392 22.69 15.16 -4.18
CA ALA A 392 23.72 15.22 -5.23
C ALA A 392 23.49 16.32 -6.27
N LYS A 393 22.23 16.73 -6.46
CA LYS A 393 21.85 17.79 -7.42
C LYS A 393 21.55 19.14 -6.75
N GLY A 394 21.92 19.30 -5.48
CA GLY A 394 21.72 20.55 -4.74
C GLY A 394 20.27 20.98 -4.65
N GLY A 395 19.34 20.03 -4.58
CA GLY A 395 17.90 20.30 -4.46
C GLY A 395 17.17 20.49 -5.79
N ASP A 396 17.80 20.28 -6.94
CA ASP A 396 17.13 20.39 -8.24
C ASP A 396 16.15 19.25 -8.47
N LEU A 397 14.86 19.61 -8.73
CA LEU A 397 13.79 18.64 -8.97
C LEU A 397 13.82 18.03 -10.37
N SER A 398 14.57 18.59 -11.33
CA SER A 398 14.60 18.09 -12.72
C SER A 398 15.03 16.63 -12.81
N ALA A 399 16.03 16.25 -12.03
CA ALA A 399 16.52 14.88 -11.98
C ALA A 399 15.49 13.91 -11.37
N ILE A 400 14.70 14.37 -10.40
CA ILE A 400 13.64 13.58 -9.78
C ILE A 400 12.45 13.43 -10.75
N PHE A 401 12.04 14.50 -11.41
CA PHE A 401 11.00 14.42 -12.43
C PHE A 401 11.44 13.55 -13.62
N LEU A 402 12.73 13.56 -13.99
CA LEU A 402 13.27 12.64 -14.98
C LEU A 402 13.18 11.18 -14.51
N LEU A 403 13.46 10.89 -13.24
CA LEU A 403 13.30 9.56 -12.66
C LEU A 403 11.83 9.09 -12.74
N LEU A 404 10.86 9.98 -12.43
CA LEU A 404 9.43 9.67 -12.55
C LEU A 404 9.04 9.43 -14.02
N LEU A 405 9.54 10.25 -14.94
CA LEU A 405 9.29 10.11 -16.37
C LEU A 405 9.83 8.79 -16.91
N LEU A 406 11.08 8.43 -16.58
CA LEU A 406 11.68 7.15 -16.99
C LEU A 406 10.92 5.97 -16.40
N SER A 407 10.44 6.09 -15.16
CA SER A 407 9.61 5.06 -14.53
C SER A 407 8.25 4.94 -15.22
N ALA A 408 7.64 6.06 -15.63
CA ALA A 408 6.39 6.03 -16.39
C ALA A 408 6.58 5.40 -17.79
N CYS A 409 7.70 5.69 -18.46
CA CYS A 409 8.07 5.00 -19.71
C CYS A 409 8.21 3.49 -19.49
N GLY A 410 8.89 3.07 -18.41
CA GLY A 410 9.01 1.66 -18.04
C GLY A 410 7.63 1.00 -17.77
N ALA A 411 6.73 1.70 -17.10
CA ALA A 411 5.36 1.24 -16.90
C ALA A 411 4.58 1.09 -18.22
N VAL A 412 4.68 2.06 -19.12
CA VAL A 412 4.04 1.98 -20.45
C VAL A 412 4.61 0.82 -21.28
N ILE A 413 5.92 0.67 -21.32
CA ILE A 413 6.57 -0.43 -22.05
C ILE A 413 6.09 -1.79 -21.53
N THR A 414 6.18 -2.00 -20.22
CA THR A 414 5.79 -3.28 -19.62
C THR A 414 4.30 -3.56 -19.80
N MET A 415 3.44 -2.55 -19.68
CA MET A 415 2.00 -2.70 -19.91
C MET A 415 1.68 -2.97 -21.39
N THR A 416 2.35 -2.31 -22.32
CA THR A 416 2.20 -2.54 -23.77
C THR A 416 2.59 -3.98 -24.13
N VAL A 417 3.70 -4.47 -23.60
CA VAL A 417 4.10 -5.88 -23.77
C VAL A 417 3.03 -6.82 -23.22
N GLY A 418 2.46 -6.52 -22.05
CA GLY A 418 1.35 -7.28 -21.47
C GLY A 418 0.12 -7.32 -22.38
N VAL A 419 -0.30 -6.17 -22.92
CA VAL A 419 -1.44 -6.06 -23.87
C VAL A 419 -1.19 -6.84 -25.16
N VAL A 420 0.02 -6.73 -25.75
CA VAL A 420 0.38 -7.44 -26.97
C VAL A 420 0.36 -8.96 -26.73
N ARG A 421 0.93 -9.43 -25.63
CA ARG A 421 0.91 -10.84 -25.26
C ARG A 421 -0.51 -11.37 -25.02
N ASN A 422 -1.38 -10.53 -24.44
CA ASN A 422 -2.79 -10.86 -24.27
C ASN A 422 -3.49 -11.04 -25.63
N ARG A 423 -3.28 -10.13 -26.57
CA ARG A 423 -3.82 -10.23 -27.95
C ARG A 423 -3.31 -11.44 -28.71
N LEU A 424 -2.08 -11.86 -28.46
CA LEU A 424 -1.47 -13.05 -29.08
C LEU A 424 -1.87 -14.37 -28.39
N GLY A 425 -2.71 -14.32 -27.36
CA GLY A 425 -3.18 -15.51 -26.64
C GLY A 425 -2.18 -16.08 -25.62
N TYR A 426 -1.05 -15.39 -25.36
CA TYR A 426 -0.04 -15.82 -24.38
C TYR A 426 -0.33 -15.34 -22.95
N SER A 427 -1.37 -14.57 -22.74
CA SER A 427 -1.78 -14.04 -21.45
C SER A 427 -3.30 -13.97 -21.34
N ARG A 428 -3.82 -13.91 -20.12
CA ARG A 428 -5.24 -13.66 -19.79
C ARG A 428 -5.35 -12.42 -18.90
N LEU A 429 -4.80 -11.29 -19.36
CA LEU A 429 -4.83 -10.01 -18.64
C LEU A 429 -6.06 -9.17 -19.01
#